data_d1820ed827fe5a3914b343704c72566b
#
_entry.id   d1820ed827fe5a3914b343704c72566b
#
_cell.length_a   1.000
_cell.length_b   1.000
_cell.length_c   1.000
_cell.angle_alpha   90.00
_cell.angle_beta   90.00
_cell.angle_gamma   90.00
#
_symmetry.space_group_name_H-M   'P 1'
#
loop_
_entity.id
_entity.type
_entity.pdbx_description
1 polymer ?
#
loop_
_entity_poly.entity_id
_entity_poly.type
_entity_poly.pdbx_seq_one_letter_code
_entity_poly.pdbx_strand_id
1 'polypeptide(L)'
;TIPFKENSIMINEVISYILTIGWIVGITNAINLIDGLDGLSSGITLIACISMLIIFSLNESPLIAIILITALAGAIVGFLPYNFNPAKTFIGDVGSNFMGYAISIISILGVAKTYTAIVIIAPIIVLALPIFDTLWAIVRRIVKTKSIKGVFKADKGHLHHRLMAKG
;
A
#
# COMPACT_ATOMS: atom_id res chain seq x y z
N THR A 1 -6.84 19.51 4.22
CA THR A 1 -6.49 20.56 3.25
C THR A 1 -5.56 19.98 2.21
N ILE A 2 -6.01 19.91 0.96
CA ILE A 2 -5.12 19.63 -0.17
C ILE A 2 -4.65 21.01 -0.66
N PRO A 3 -3.37 21.35 -0.54
CA PRO A 3 -2.91 22.67 -0.90
C PRO A 3 -2.46 22.70 -2.36
N PHE A 4 -3.24 23.31 -3.18
CA PHE A 4 -2.79 23.91 -4.41
C PHE A 4 -2.58 25.41 -4.18
N LYS A 5 -1.42 25.93 -4.60
CA LYS A 5 -0.92 27.30 -4.53
C LYS A 5 -2.06 28.34 -4.40
N GLU A 6 -2.10 29.04 -3.28
CA GLU A 6 -3.00 30.15 -2.90
C GLU A 6 -4.52 29.89 -2.77
N ASN A 7 -5.06 28.83 -3.36
CA ASN A 7 -6.43 28.40 -3.11
C ASN A 7 -6.40 27.00 -2.48
N SER A 8 -6.32 26.92 -1.14
CA SER A 8 -6.55 25.68 -0.42
C SER A 8 -7.97 25.19 -0.72
N ILE A 9 -8.10 24.07 -1.41
CA ILE A 9 -9.39 23.40 -1.53
C ILE A 9 -9.76 22.92 -0.13
N MET A 10 -10.69 23.63 0.52
CA MET A 10 -11.27 23.22 1.79
C MET A 10 -12.16 22.01 1.53
N ILE A 11 -11.59 20.82 1.61
CA ILE A 11 -12.40 19.60 1.61
C ILE A 11 -13.17 19.57 2.92
N ASN A 12 -14.48 19.32 2.83
CA ASN A 12 -15.32 19.10 4.01
C ASN A 12 -14.65 18.04 4.89
N GLU A 13 -14.59 18.28 6.21
CA GLU A 13 -13.93 17.39 7.17
C GLU A 13 -14.42 15.95 7.05
N VAL A 14 -15.72 15.74 6.85
CA VAL A 14 -16.31 14.41 6.67
C VAL A 14 -15.72 13.69 5.46
N ILE A 15 -15.57 14.40 4.34
CA ILE A 15 -14.96 13.82 3.13
C ILE A 15 -13.49 13.48 3.38
N SER A 16 -12.76 14.34 4.09
CA SER A 16 -11.36 14.10 4.46
C SER A 16 -11.21 12.83 5.30
N TYR A 17 -12.08 12.63 6.29
CA TYR A 17 -12.09 11.40 7.10
C TYR A 17 -12.39 10.15 6.25
N ILE A 18 -13.40 10.22 5.38
CA ILE A 18 -13.77 9.09 4.52
C ILE A 18 -12.59 8.71 3.60
N LEU A 19 -11.93 9.69 2.99
CA LEU A 19 -10.77 9.46 2.11
C LEU A 19 -9.59 8.88 2.89
N THR A 20 -9.30 9.39 4.09
CA THR A 20 -8.21 8.89 4.93
C THR A 20 -8.46 7.45 5.37
N ILE A 21 -9.65 7.14 5.86
CA ILE A 21 -10.02 5.76 6.25
C ILE A 21 -9.98 4.84 5.03
N GLY A 22 -10.55 5.28 3.91
CA GLY A 22 -10.53 4.53 2.66
C GLY A 22 -9.11 4.22 2.17
N TRP A 23 -8.20 5.19 2.29
CA TRP A 23 -6.78 5.01 1.98
C TRP A 23 -6.13 3.96 2.88
N ILE A 24 -6.25 4.12 4.20
CA ILE A 24 -5.64 3.19 5.18
C ILE A 24 -6.17 1.78 4.98
N VAL A 25 -7.49 1.61 4.94
CA VAL A 25 -8.13 0.30 4.77
C VAL A 25 -7.77 -0.30 3.41
N GLY A 26 -7.80 0.51 2.35
CA GLY A 26 -7.49 0.06 0.98
C GLY A 26 -6.06 -0.47 0.86
N ILE A 27 -5.06 0.28 1.32
CA ILE A 27 -3.65 -0.14 1.27
C ILE A 27 -3.41 -1.35 2.17
N THR A 28 -3.96 -1.36 3.39
CA THR A 28 -3.82 -2.49 4.32
C THR A 28 -4.33 -3.78 3.69
N ASN A 29 -5.56 -3.76 3.15
CA ASN A 29 -6.11 -4.92 2.48
C ASN A 29 -5.35 -5.30 1.20
N ALA A 30 -4.87 -4.30 0.43
CA ALA A 30 -4.13 -4.57 -0.79
C ALA A 30 -2.81 -5.31 -0.51
N ILE A 31 -2.04 -4.89 0.50
CA ILE A 31 -0.81 -5.57 0.91
C ILE A 31 -1.11 -6.98 1.47
N ASN A 32 -2.17 -7.12 2.27
CA ASN A 32 -2.57 -8.43 2.78
C ASN A 32 -3.00 -9.40 1.67
N LEU A 33 -3.74 -8.93 0.66
CA LEU A 33 -4.22 -9.77 -0.43
C LEU A 33 -3.11 -10.25 -1.38
N ILE A 34 -1.98 -9.54 -1.49
CA ILE A 34 -0.83 -9.99 -2.28
C ILE A 34 0.11 -10.91 -1.49
N ASP A 35 -0.11 -11.08 -0.19
CA ASP A 35 0.70 -11.97 0.68
C ASP A 35 0.31 -13.44 0.47
N GLY A 36 0.50 -13.94 -0.75
CA GLY A 36 0.19 -15.32 -1.12
C GLY A 36 1.37 -16.08 -1.72
N LEU A 37 2.54 -15.45 -1.81
CA LEU A 37 3.79 -16.03 -2.32
C LEU A 37 4.96 -15.58 -1.45
N ASP A 38 5.95 -16.49 -1.32
CA ASP A 38 7.18 -16.23 -0.58
C ASP A 38 7.85 -14.93 -1.04
N GLY A 39 8.06 -13.99 -0.11
CA GLY A 39 8.74 -12.73 -0.36
C GLY A 39 7.98 -11.70 -1.20
N LEU A 40 6.79 -11.99 -1.71
CA LEU A 40 6.08 -11.09 -2.62
C LEU A 40 5.61 -9.82 -1.91
N SER A 41 4.84 -9.94 -0.84
CA SER A 41 4.32 -8.80 -0.08
C SER A 41 5.44 -7.98 0.56
N SER A 42 6.41 -8.66 1.19
CA SER A 42 7.59 -8.01 1.79
C SER A 42 8.45 -7.32 0.72
N GLY A 43 8.68 -7.94 -0.42
CA GLY A 43 9.47 -7.37 -1.53
C GLY A 43 8.81 -6.12 -2.12
N ILE A 44 7.50 -6.17 -2.41
CA ILE A 44 6.76 -5.03 -2.93
C ILE A 44 6.74 -3.88 -1.91
N THR A 45 6.51 -4.21 -0.62
CA THR A 45 6.51 -3.21 0.45
C THR A 45 7.89 -2.58 0.61
N LEU A 46 8.97 -3.35 0.47
CA LEU A 46 10.34 -2.81 0.51
C LEU A 46 10.60 -1.83 -0.63
N ILE A 47 10.23 -2.18 -1.86
CA ILE A 47 10.37 -1.30 -3.03
C ILE A 47 9.57 -0.01 -2.79
N ALA A 48 8.36 -0.11 -2.25
CA ALA A 48 7.55 1.04 -1.89
C ALA A 48 8.24 1.91 -0.84
N CYS A 49 8.79 1.32 0.23
CA CYS A 49 9.53 2.05 1.26
C CYS A 49 10.73 2.79 0.70
N ILE A 50 11.54 2.15 -0.14
CA ILE A 50 12.73 2.77 -0.75
C ILE A 50 12.32 3.93 -1.65
N SER A 51 11.31 3.74 -2.49
CA SER A 51 10.79 4.78 -3.39
C SER A 51 10.27 5.99 -2.61
N MET A 52 9.49 5.75 -1.56
CA MET A 52 8.97 6.81 -0.70
C MET A 52 10.07 7.50 0.10
N LEU A 53 11.09 6.76 0.59
CA LEU A 53 12.24 7.33 1.28
C LEU A 53 12.99 8.33 0.38
N ILE A 54 13.24 7.96 -0.88
CA ILE A 54 13.88 8.85 -1.86
C ILE A 54 13.03 10.11 -2.06
N ILE A 55 11.72 9.94 -2.28
CA ILE A 55 10.80 11.06 -2.52
C ILE A 55 10.74 11.99 -1.30
N PHE A 56 10.61 11.43 -0.09
CA PHE A 56 10.54 12.21 1.13
C PHE A 56 11.83 12.97 1.41
N SER A 57 12.99 12.37 1.12
CA SER A 57 14.30 13.02 1.27
C SER A 57 14.50 14.15 0.29
N LEU A 58 14.03 14.01 -0.96
CA LEU A 58 14.16 15.04 -1.98
C LEU A 58 13.18 16.22 -1.80
N ASN A 59 12.05 16.00 -1.13
CA ASN A 59 10.98 16.98 -0.97
C ASN A 59 10.88 17.56 0.45
N GLU A 60 11.92 17.44 1.26
CA GLU A 60 11.97 17.98 2.63
C GLU A 60 10.74 17.58 3.47
N SER A 61 10.26 16.36 3.31
CA SER A 61 9.14 15.83 4.07
C SER A 61 9.45 15.80 5.56
N PRO A 62 8.43 15.72 6.46
CA PRO A 62 8.64 15.68 7.90
C PRO A 62 9.63 14.58 8.30
N LEU A 63 10.61 14.92 9.14
CA LEU A 63 11.66 13.99 9.61
C LEU A 63 11.06 12.70 10.19
N ILE A 64 9.92 12.80 10.88
CA ILE A 64 9.25 11.64 11.46
C ILE A 64 8.83 10.64 10.38
N ALA A 65 8.37 11.09 9.20
CA ALA A 65 8.01 10.19 8.10
C ALA A 65 9.26 9.49 7.54
N ILE A 66 10.37 10.21 7.42
CA ILE A 66 11.66 9.67 6.97
C ILE A 66 12.19 8.61 7.96
N ILE A 67 12.12 8.88 9.25
CA ILE A 67 12.55 7.94 10.30
C ILE A 67 11.68 6.67 10.23
N LEU A 68 10.36 6.82 10.20
CA LEU A 68 9.44 5.69 10.20
C LEU A 68 9.57 4.82 8.95
N ILE A 69 9.71 5.44 7.76
CA ILE A 69 9.86 4.67 6.51
C ILE A 69 11.21 3.94 6.47
N THR A 70 12.27 4.56 7.01
CA THR A 70 13.58 3.94 7.10
C THR A 70 13.57 2.75 8.08
N ALA A 71 12.91 2.91 9.23
CA ALA A 71 12.76 1.83 10.21
C ALA A 71 11.97 0.66 9.63
N LEU A 72 10.86 0.93 8.93
CA LEU A 72 10.07 -0.10 8.26
C LEU A 72 10.88 -0.81 7.18
N ALA A 73 11.59 -0.07 6.32
CA ALA A 73 12.46 -0.63 5.30
C ALA A 73 13.55 -1.53 5.91
N GLY A 74 14.21 -1.07 6.98
CA GLY A 74 15.24 -1.84 7.69
C GLY A 74 14.69 -3.14 8.28
N ALA A 75 13.51 -3.10 8.88
CA ALA A 75 12.85 -4.31 9.41
C ALA A 75 12.54 -5.32 8.30
N ILE A 76 12.02 -4.84 7.16
CA ILE A 76 11.72 -5.72 6.01
C ILE A 76 13.00 -6.29 5.39
N VAL A 77 14.07 -5.50 5.26
CA VAL A 77 15.37 -5.99 4.78
C VAL A 77 15.91 -7.10 5.68
N GLY A 78 15.80 -6.95 7.00
CA GLY A 78 16.22 -7.99 7.96
C GLY A 78 15.35 -9.26 7.90
N PHE A 79 14.07 -9.14 7.57
CA PHE A 79 13.13 -10.24 7.45
C PHE A 79 13.21 -10.98 6.10
N LEU A 80 13.45 -10.25 5.01
CA LEU A 80 13.36 -10.74 3.63
C LEU A 80 14.22 -11.98 3.35
N PRO A 81 15.46 -12.12 3.86
CA PRO A 81 16.27 -13.34 3.64
C PRO A 81 15.64 -14.63 4.19
N TYR A 82 14.75 -14.52 5.17
CA TYR A 82 14.03 -15.64 5.76
C TYR A 82 12.67 -15.88 5.09
N ASN A 83 12.13 -14.85 4.45
CA ASN A 83 10.84 -14.91 3.76
C ASN A 83 10.97 -15.14 2.24
N PHE A 84 12.18 -15.01 1.67
CA PHE A 84 12.42 -15.27 0.26
C PHE A 84 12.33 -16.76 -0.07
N ASN A 85 11.91 -17.08 -1.31
CA ASN A 85 11.68 -18.46 -1.73
C ASN A 85 12.99 -19.29 -1.77
N PRO A 86 13.03 -20.47 -1.16
CA PRO A 86 11.99 -21.11 -0.34
C PRO A 86 11.94 -20.48 1.07
N ALA A 87 10.76 -20.00 1.47
CA ALA A 87 10.60 -19.28 2.72
C ALA A 87 10.81 -20.20 3.94
N LYS A 88 11.62 -19.71 4.90
CA LYS A 88 11.80 -20.32 6.22
C LYS A 88 10.83 -19.76 7.26
N THR A 89 10.32 -18.57 7.01
CA THR A 89 9.39 -17.85 7.89
C THR A 89 8.39 -17.08 7.04
N PHE A 90 7.14 -17.11 7.43
CA PHE A 90 6.04 -16.41 6.76
C PHE A 90 5.64 -15.16 7.54
N ILE A 91 5.28 -14.08 6.81
CA ILE A 91 4.84 -12.83 7.43
C ILE A 91 3.46 -12.98 8.07
N GLY A 92 2.58 -13.75 7.46
CA GLY A 92 1.19 -14.00 7.88
C GLY A 92 0.31 -12.76 7.85
N ASP A 93 -0.99 -12.95 8.12
CA ASP A 93 -1.98 -11.88 8.06
C ASP A 93 -1.66 -10.71 9.02
N VAL A 94 -1.09 -11.01 10.18
CA VAL A 94 -0.73 -9.96 11.16
C VAL A 94 0.38 -9.08 10.62
N GLY A 95 1.42 -9.67 10.04
CA GLY A 95 2.55 -8.92 9.51
C GLY A 95 2.21 -8.17 8.23
N SER A 96 1.47 -8.78 7.30
CA SER A 96 1.06 -8.14 6.06
C SER A 96 0.09 -6.97 6.31
N ASN A 97 -0.88 -7.12 7.22
CA ASN A 97 -1.74 -6.02 7.66
C ASN A 97 -0.94 -4.91 8.37
N PHE A 98 0.03 -5.26 9.21
CA PHE A 98 0.91 -4.27 9.85
C PHE A 98 1.72 -3.48 8.82
N MET A 99 2.34 -4.15 7.83
CA MET A 99 3.09 -3.47 6.77
C MET A 99 2.19 -2.52 5.96
N GLY A 100 1.00 -2.97 5.56
CA GLY A 100 0.05 -2.16 4.82
C GLY A 100 -0.44 -0.95 5.62
N TYR A 101 -0.78 -1.15 6.89
CA TYR A 101 -1.17 -0.08 7.79
C TYR A 101 -0.05 0.94 8.01
N ALA A 102 1.17 0.47 8.33
CA ALA A 102 2.32 1.33 8.56
C ALA A 102 2.64 2.19 7.33
N ILE A 103 2.74 1.58 6.14
CA ILE A 103 3.07 2.32 4.92
C ILE A 103 1.97 3.32 4.54
N SER A 104 0.69 3.00 4.78
CA SER A 104 -0.43 3.90 4.50
C SER A 104 -0.39 5.16 5.38
N ILE A 105 -0.09 5.02 6.67
CA ILE A 105 0.05 6.15 7.60
C ILE A 105 1.29 6.96 7.27
N ILE A 106 2.44 6.32 7.04
CA ILE A 106 3.69 6.99 6.71
C ILE A 106 3.53 7.81 5.41
N SER A 107 2.80 7.29 4.42
CA SER A 107 2.51 8.02 3.19
C SER A 107 1.74 9.32 3.45
N ILE A 108 0.73 9.28 4.32
CA ILE A 108 -0.04 10.47 4.72
C ILE A 108 0.84 11.46 5.48
N LEU A 109 1.66 10.99 6.42
CA LEU A 109 2.57 11.83 7.20
C LEU A 109 3.62 12.50 6.32
N GLY A 110 4.17 11.80 5.33
CA GLY A 110 5.16 12.35 4.40
C GLY A 110 4.61 13.44 3.50
N VAL A 111 3.31 13.40 3.19
CA VAL A 111 2.63 14.42 2.36
C VAL A 111 2.21 15.65 3.17
N ALA A 112 2.04 15.54 4.49
CA ALA A 112 1.38 16.54 5.33
C ALA A 112 1.98 17.96 5.31
N LYS A 113 3.22 18.14 4.86
CA LYS A 113 3.89 19.46 4.78
C LYS A 113 4.30 19.87 3.37
N THR A 114 4.21 19.00 2.39
CA THR A 114 4.77 19.24 1.05
C THR A 114 3.66 19.42 0.04
N TYR A 115 3.59 20.61 -0.52
CA TYR A 115 2.54 21.05 -1.45
C TYR A 115 2.80 20.62 -2.91
N THR A 116 3.71 19.69 -3.15
CA THR A 116 4.07 19.27 -4.50
C THR A 116 3.18 18.12 -4.93
N ALA A 117 2.52 18.24 -6.08
CA ALA A 117 1.69 17.16 -6.65
C ALA A 117 2.44 15.82 -6.75
N ILE A 118 3.75 15.85 -6.94
CA ILE A 118 4.63 14.69 -6.99
C ILE A 118 4.54 13.87 -5.68
N VAL A 119 4.54 14.52 -4.51
CA VAL A 119 4.53 13.85 -3.21
C VAL A 119 3.19 13.19 -2.93
N ILE A 120 2.10 13.70 -3.49
CA ILE A 120 0.77 13.10 -3.40
C ILE A 120 0.64 11.91 -4.37
N ILE A 121 1.12 12.07 -5.59
CA ILE A 121 0.98 11.07 -6.66
C ILE A 121 1.96 9.91 -6.45
N ALA A 122 3.14 10.16 -5.92
CA ALA A 122 4.18 9.15 -5.77
C ALA A 122 3.75 7.94 -4.92
N PRO A 123 3.17 8.08 -3.72
CA PRO A 123 2.65 6.93 -2.98
C PRO A 123 1.58 6.16 -3.76
N ILE A 124 0.75 6.85 -4.53
CA ILE A 124 -0.28 6.22 -5.36
C ILE A 124 0.37 5.36 -6.44
N ILE A 125 1.39 5.87 -7.14
CA ILE A 125 2.11 5.13 -8.19
C ILE A 125 2.87 3.95 -7.59
N VAL A 126 3.56 4.16 -6.48
CA VAL A 126 4.35 3.13 -5.79
C VAL A 126 3.46 1.99 -5.30
N LEU A 127 2.28 2.34 -4.79
CA LEU A 127 1.29 1.37 -4.32
C LEU A 127 0.29 0.97 -5.42
N ALA A 128 0.51 1.39 -6.67
CA ALA A 128 -0.41 1.10 -7.77
C ALA A 128 -0.60 -0.41 -8.00
N LEU A 129 0.47 -1.20 -7.88
CA LEU A 129 0.38 -2.64 -8.10
C LEU A 129 -0.61 -3.33 -7.13
N PRO A 130 -0.46 -3.20 -5.79
CA PRO A 130 -1.41 -3.80 -4.85
C PRO A 130 -2.82 -3.20 -4.98
N ILE A 131 -2.93 -1.89 -5.21
CA ILE A 131 -4.22 -1.24 -5.41
C ILE A 131 -4.90 -1.78 -6.66
N PHE A 132 -4.19 -1.87 -7.79
CA PHE A 132 -4.73 -2.35 -9.05
C PHE A 132 -5.19 -3.80 -8.96
N ASP A 133 -4.40 -4.68 -8.34
CA ASP A 133 -4.79 -6.09 -8.17
C ASP A 133 -6.07 -6.22 -7.35
N THR A 134 -6.18 -5.44 -6.26
CA THR A 134 -7.38 -5.42 -5.42
C THR A 134 -8.61 -4.90 -6.18
N LEU A 135 -8.47 -3.76 -6.86
CA LEU A 135 -9.56 -3.18 -7.65
C LEU A 135 -10.00 -4.12 -8.78
N TRP A 136 -9.03 -4.72 -9.48
CA TRP A 136 -9.31 -5.68 -10.54
C TRP A 136 -10.05 -6.92 -10.02
N ALA A 137 -9.65 -7.42 -8.85
CA ALA A 137 -10.35 -8.52 -8.19
C ALA A 137 -11.80 -8.16 -7.85
N ILE A 138 -12.04 -6.95 -7.33
CA ILE A 138 -13.38 -6.44 -7.03
C ILE A 138 -14.23 -6.36 -8.30
N VAL A 139 -13.72 -5.70 -9.34
CA VAL A 139 -14.44 -5.55 -10.62
C VAL A 139 -14.78 -6.90 -11.21
N ARG A 140 -13.81 -7.82 -11.26
CA ARG A 140 -14.02 -9.17 -11.79
C ARG A 140 -15.09 -9.93 -11.00
N ARG A 141 -15.13 -9.79 -9.68
CA ARG A 141 -16.15 -10.43 -8.83
C ARG A 141 -17.54 -9.86 -9.10
N ILE A 142 -17.67 -8.54 -9.20
CA ILE A 142 -18.94 -7.90 -9.53
C ILE A 142 -19.45 -8.36 -10.90
N VAL A 143 -18.57 -8.39 -11.90
CA VAL A 143 -18.93 -8.83 -13.26
C VAL A 143 -19.36 -10.29 -13.28
N LYS A 144 -18.63 -11.19 -12.58
CA LYS A 144 -18.98 -12.62 -12.53
C LYS A 144 -20.26 -12.90 -11.78
N THR A 145 -20.53 -12.21 -10.68
CA THR A 145 -21.68 -12.48 -9.81
C THR A 145 -22.89 -11.62 -10.14
N LYS A 146 -22.73 -10.60 -10.99
CA LYS A 146 -23.75 -9.56 -11.29
C LYS A 146 -24.38 -8.96 -10.01
N SER A 147 -23.64 -8.99 -8.89
CA SER A 147 -24.10 -8.51 -7.58
C SER A 147 -22.94 -7.93 -6.77
N ILE A 148 -23.19 -6.80 -6.10
CA ILE A 148 -22.23 -6.18 -5.17
C ILE A 148 -21.90 -7.12 -4.00
N LYS A 149 -22.86 -7.97 -3.57
CA LYS A 149 -22.63 -9.00 -2.55
C LYS A 149 -21.59 -10.04 -2.96
N GLY A 150 -21.32 -10.18 -4.26
CA GLY A 150 -20.29 -11.08 -4.80
C GLY A 150 -18.85 -10.67 -4.44
N VAL A 151 -18.63 -9.43 -4.06
CA VAL A 151 -17.31 -8.93 -3.62
C VAL A 151 -16.75 -9.72 -2.43
N PHE A 152 -17.62 -10.21 -1.54
CA PHE A 152 -17.23 -10.97 -0.34
C PHE A 152 -17.05 -12.47 -0.59
N LYS A 153 -17.27 -12.98 -1.81
CA LYS A 153 -16.98 -14.39 -2.13
C LYS A 153 -15.48 -14.59 -2.39
N ALA A 154 -14.94 -15.69 -1.86
CA ALA A 154 -13.56 -16.09 -2.12
C ALA A 154 -13.32 -16.26 -3.64
N ASP A 155 -12.26 -15.65 -4.13
CA ASP A 155 -11.85 -15.76 -5.55
C ASP A 155 -10.37 -16.11 -5.63
N LYS A 156 -10.04 -17.14 -6.40
CA LYS A 156 -8.66 -17.60 -6.66
C LYS A 156 -7.98 -16.82 -7.80
N GLY A 157 -8.44 -15.63 -8.14
CA GLY A 157 -7.96 -14.87 -9.29
C GLY A 157 -6.95 -13.76 -8.96
N HIS A 158 -6.46 -13.66 -7.74
CA HIS A 158 -5.41 -12.72 -7.36
C HIS A 158 -4.08 -13.03 -8.07
N LEU A 159 -3.21 -12.03 -8.16
CA LEU A 159 -1.93 -12.11 -8.88
C LEU A 159 -1.11 -13.33 -8.46
N HIS A 160 -1.02 -13.60 -7.16
CA HIS A 160 -0.28 -14.73 -6.62
C HIS A 160 -0.84 -16.10 -7.10
N HIS A 161 -2.17 -16.27 -7.18
CA HIS A 161 -2.76 -17.52 -7.71
C HIS A 161 -2.46 -17.71 -9.20
N ARG A 162 -2.37 -16.61 -9.96
CA ARG A 162 -2.03 -16.66 -11.39
C ARG A 162 -0.55 -16.96 -11.61
N LEU A 163 0.31 -16.50 -10.71
CA LEU A 163 1.74 -16.82 -10.75
C LEU A 163 1.99 -18.28 -10.38
N MET A 164 1.37 -18.81 -9.33
CA MET A 164 1.44 -20.22 -8.96
C MET A 164 0.95 -21.18 -10.05
N ALA A 165 -0.02 -20.75 -10.86
CA ALA A 165 -0.54 -21.58 -11.97
C ALA A 165 0.38 -21.64 -13.19
N LYS A 166 1.44 -20.82 -13.24
CA LYS A 166 2.38 -20.74 -14.37
C LYS A 166 3.76 -21.34 -14.07
N GLY A 167 4.01 -21.75 -12.86
CA GLY A 167 5.31 -22.27 -12.51
C GLY A 167 5.60 -22.76 -11.24
#